data_9e36884f521913be070e67ccd9b8d532
#
_entry.id   9e36884f521913be070e67ccd9b8d532
#
_cell.length_a   1.000
_cell.length_b   1.000
_cell.length_c   1.000
_cell.angle_alpha   90.00
_cell.angle_beta   90.00
_cell.angle_gamma   90.00
#
_symmetry.space_group_name_H-M   'P 1'
#
loop_
_entity.id
_entity.type
_entity.pdbx_description
1 polymer ?
#
loop_
_entity_poly.entity_id
_entity_poly.type
_entity_poly.pdbx_seq_one_letter_code
_entity_poly.pdbx_strand_id
1 'polypeptide(L)'
;DIGYKSINHYGEQLCGDHVDIVEQGENSTVIVLADGLGSGVKASILSTLTSKIISTMMAEGLSLEECVSTIAATLPVCSVRGVAYSTFTIIHLIDNKTAELIQFDNPHIILIRNEEVYNYPETEMSIGGKQIYKSVIRLQENDIFIAMSDGCPHAGIGIAYNFGWKRDDIAEFMQSLAPAGYTAKTLSTILV
;
A
#
# COMPACT_ATOMS: atom_id res chain seq x y z
N ASP A 1 -13.51 -7.92 -4.31
CA ASP A 1 -13.70 -6.59 -4.89
C ASP A 1 -12.47 -5.74 -4.59
N ILE A 2 -11.89 -5.12 -5.61
CA ILE A 2 -10.71 -4.26 -5.49
C ILE A 2 -11.04 -2.89 -6.09
N GLY A 3 -10.73 -1.84 -5.34
CA GLY A 3 -10.87 -0.46 -5.80
C GLY A 3 -9.70 0.39 -5.37
N TYR A 4 -9.29 1.31 -6.20
CA TYR A 4 -8.25 2.28 -5.86
C TYR A 4 -8.56 3.65 -6.45
N LYS A 5 -7.98 4.67 -5.85
CA LYS A 5 -8.07 6.06 -6.27
C LYS A 5 -6.73 6.75 -6.04
N SER A 6 -6.27 7.51 -7.02
CA SER A 6 -5.10 8.37 -6.92
C SER A 6 -5.48 9.82 -7.20
N ILE A 7 -4.86 10.74 -6.49
CA ILE A 7 -4.96 12.19 -6.74
C ILE A 7 -3.56 12.73 -6.97
N ASN A 8 -3.42 13.59 -7.97
CA ASN A 8 -2.17 14.28 -8.21
C ASN A 8 -1.94 15.35 -7.14
N HIS A 9 -0.69 15.51 -6.73
CA HIS A 9 -0.30 16.67 -5.93
C HIS A 9 -0.64 17.97 -6.70
N TYR A 10 -1.05 19.01 -5.96
CA TYR A 10 -1.42 20.28 -6.56
C TYR A 10 -0.30 20.83 -7.45
N GLY A 11 -0.65 21.13 -8.70
CA GLY A 11 0.30 21.63 -9.72
C GLY A 11 1.03 20.53 -10.50
N GLU A 12 0.92 19.25 -10.12
CA GLU A 12 1.54 18.13 -10.82
C GLU A 12 0.56 17.47 -11.81
N GLN A 13 1.10 17.01 -12.93
CA GLN A 13 0.31 16.29 -13.95
C GLN A 13 0.27 14.77 -13.74
N LEU A 14 1.20 14.23 -12.95
CA LEU A 14 1.32 12.81 -12.66
C LEU A 14 1.31 12.57 -11.15
N CYS A 15 0.65 11.48 -10.75
CA CYS A 15 0.71 10.99 -9.38
C CYS A 15 2.09 10.38 -9.10
N GLY A 16 2.63 10.64 -7.90
CA GLY A 16 3.82 9.99 -7.38
C GLY A 16 3.60 8.52 -7.04
N ASP A 17 2.36 8.15 -6.75
CA ASP A 17 1.96 6.80 -6.37
C ASP A 17 1.53 5.97 -7.58
N HIS A 18 1.73 4.66 -7.47
CA HIS A 18 1.28 3.72 -8.48
C HIS A 18 0.72 2.45 -7.83
N VAL A 19 -0.42 2.00 -8.33
CA VAL A 19 -1.02 0.71 -7.94
C VAL A 19 -0.91 -0.25 -9.10
N ASP A 20 -0.38 -1.44 -8.83
CA ASP A 20 -0.33 -2.55 -9.78
C ASP A 20 -1.06 -3.76 -9.22
N ILE A 21 -1.83 -4.44 -10.06
CA ILE A 21 -2.63 -5.60 -9.69
C ILE A 21 -2.34 -6.69 -10.70
N VAL A 22 -1.88 -7.84 -10.21
CA VAL A 22 -1.60 -9.02 -11.05
C VAL A 22 -2.32 -10.23 -10.47
N GLU A 23 -3.11 -10.88 -11.31
CA GLU A 23 -3.74 -12.15 -10.98
C GLU A 23 -2.74 -13.29 -11.17
N GLN A 24 -2.69 -14.19 -10.20
CA GLN A 24 -1.86 -15.39 -10.20
C GLN A 24 -2.76 -16.63 -10.15
N GLY A 25 -3.01 -17.21 -11.33
CA GLY A 25 -4.00 -18.30 -11.45
C GLY A 25 -5.42 -17.81 -11.21
N GLU A 26 -6.30 -18.71 -10.76
CA GLU A 26 -7.73 -18.42 -10.61
C GLU A 26 -8.11 -17.77 -9.26
N ASN A 27 -7.30 -17.95 -8.23
CA ASN A 27 -7.69 -17.64 -6.85
C ASN A 27 -6.66 -16.83 -6.06
N SER A 28 -5.60 -16.38 -6.70
CA SER A 28 -4.55 -15.59 -6.05
C SER A 28 -4.33 -14.28 -6.79
N THR A 29 -4.09 -13.22 -6.03
CA THR A 29 -3.91 -11.86 -6.57
C THR A 29 -2.84 -11.13 -5.79
N VAL A 30 -1.90 -10.51 -6.48
CA VAL A 30 -0.89 -9.62 -5.91
C VAL A 30 -1.29 -8.18 -6.19
N ILE A 31 -1.43 -7.38 -5.14
CA ILE A 31 -1.75 -5.96 -5.21
C ILE A 31 -0.57 -5.21 -4.61
N VAL A 32 -0.01 -4.28 -5.36
CA VAL A 32 1.15 -3.48 -4.93
C VAL A 32 0.80 -2.00 -5.03
N LEU A 33 0.85 -1.31 -3.90
CA LEU A 33 0.88 0.14 -3.82
C LEU A 33 2.32 0.59 -3.63
N ALA A 34 2.86 1.39 -4.53
CA ALA A 34 4.18 1.99 -4.41
C ALA A 34 4.06 3.51 -4.43
N ASP A 35 4.82 4.17 -3.55
CA ASP A 35 4.92 5.62 -3.47
C ASP A 35 6.36 6.03 -3.82
N GLY A 36 6.51 6.88 -4.83
CA GLY A 36 7.80 7.35 -5.32
C GLY A 36 8.26 8.61 -4.57
N LEU A 37 9.49 8.60 -4.09
CA LEU A 37 10.05 9.73 -3.35
C LEU A 37 10.03 11.03 -4.17
N GLY A 38 9.34 12.04 -3.64
CA GLY A 38 9.18 13.36 -4.25
C GLY A 38 7.85 13.52 -4.95
N SER A 39 7.81 14.24 -6.05
CA SER A 39 6.59 14.49 -6.83
C SER A 39 6.85 14.47 -8.33
N GLY A 40 5.79 14.47 -9.11
CA GLY A 40 5.81 14.57 -10.56
C GLY A 40 6.42 13.37 -11.27
N VAL A 41 7.01 13.61 -12.44
CA VAL A 41 7.48 12.56 -13.36
C VAL A 41 8.46 11.58 -12.72
N LYS A 42 9.41 12.07 -11.93
CA LYS A 42 10.43 11.23 -11.30
C LYS A 42 9.82 10.26 -10.30
N ALA A 43 8.98 10.75 -9.40
CA ALA A 43 8.26 9.93 -8.42
C ALA A 43 7.37 8.88 -9.12
N SER A 44 6.62 9.31 -10.13
CA SER A 44 5.76 8.42 -10.94
C SER A 44 6.55 7.30 -11.64
N ILE A 45 7.73 7.57 -12.19
CA ILE A 45 8.58 6.54 -12.78
C ILE A 45 9.05 5.54 -11.73
N LEU A 46 9.50 6.04 -10.57
CA LEU A 46 10.03 5.19 -9.50
C LEU A 46 8.96 4.27 -8.90
N SER A 47 7.78 4.81 -8.61
CA SER A 47 6.65 4.02 -8.08
C SER A 47 6.16 2.99 -9.10
N THR A 48 6.09 3.37 -10.39
CA THR A 48 5.72 2.45 -11.47
C THR A 48 6.72 1.30 -11.60
N LEU A 49 8.02 1.59 -11.60
CA LEU A 49 9.05 0.55 -11.66
C LEU A 49 9.01 -0.36 -10.44
N THR A 50 8.90 0.22 -9.24
CA THR A 50 8.81 -0.55 -7.99
C THR A 50 7.63 -1.51 -8.01
N SER A 51 6.43 -1.00 -8.28
CA SER A 51 5.21 -1.82 -8.28
C SER A 51 5.26 -2.91 -9.34
N LYS A 52 5.75 -2.61 -10.56
CA LYS A 52 5.88 -3.58 -11.65
C LYS A 52 6.92 -4.68 -11.35
N ILE A 53 8.07 -4.33 -10.79
CA ILE A 53 9.08 -5.31 -10.40
C ILE A 53 8.48 -6.27 -9.36
N ILE A 54 7.88 -5.72 -8.29
CA ILE A 54 7.31 -6.53 -7.20
C ILE A 54 6.19 -7.43 -7.74
N SER A 55 5.19 -6.85 -8.39
CA SER A 55 4.01 -7.59 -8.84
C SER A 55 4.36 -8.72 -9.80
N THR A 56 5.27 -8.45 -10.75
CA THR A 56 5.71 -9.45 -11.72
C THR A 56 6.51 -10.57 -11.04
N MET A 57 7.48 -10.22 -10.18
CA MET A 57 8.30 -11.22 -9.51
C MET A 57 7.46 -12.11 -8.58
N MET A 58 6.55 -11.51 -7.81
CA MET A 58 5.68 -12.28 -6.92
C MET A 58 4.68 -13.15 -7.68
N ALA A 59 4.12 -12.65 -8.78
CA ALA A 59 3.25 -13.45 -9.64
C ALA A 59 3.96 -14.67 -10.26
N GLU A 60 5.26 -14.56 -10.51
CA GLU A 60 6.10 -15.68 -10.96
C GLU A 60 6.58 -16.60 -9.80
N GLY A 61 6.15 -16.32 -8.56
CA GLY A 61 6.44 -17.14 -7.39
C GLY A 61 7.80 -16.88 -6.74
N LEU A 62 8.45 -15.76 -7.06
CA LEU A 62 9.69 -15.37 -6.38
C LEU A 62 9.38 -14.91 -4.95
N SER A 63 10.36 -15.10 -4.06
CA SER A 63 10.23 -14.70 -2.66
C SER A 63 10.27 -13.17 -2.48
N LEU A 64 9.74 -12.71 -1.36
CA LEU A 64 9.83 -11.30 -0.97
C LEU A 64 11.29 -10.82 -0.92
N GLU A 65 12.19 -11.65 -0.38
CA GLU A 65 13.61 -11.35 -0.26
C GLU A 65 14.25 -11.10 -1.63
N GLU A 66 13.90 -11.90 -2.63
CA GLU A 66 14.36 -11.72 -4.01
C GLU A 66 13.79 -10.43 -4.62
N CYS A 67 12.51 -10.14 -4.40
CA CYS A 67 11.88 -8.89 -4.85
C CYS A 67 12.57 -7.66 -4.25
N VAL A 68 12.76 -7.63 -2.94
CA VAL A 68 13.39 -6.49 -2.24
C VAL A 68 14.86 -6.34 -2.64
N SER A 69 15.59 -7.44 -2.76
CA SER A 69 16.99 -7.43 -3.22
C SER A 69 17.11 -6.89 -4.64
N THR A 70 16.19 -7.27 -5.53
CA THR A 70 16.15 -6.77 -6.92
C THR A 70 15.86 -5.27 -6.95
N ILE A 71 14.90 -4.81 -6.16
CA ILE A 71 14.58 -3.36 -6.04
C ILE A 71 15.80 -2.60 -5.52
N ALA A 72 16.44 -3.09 -4.46
CA ALA A 72 17.62 -2.46 -3.89
C ALA A 72 18.80 -2.37 -4.87
N ALA A 73 18.95 -3.37 -5.76
CA ALA A 73 20.00 -3.40 -6.78
C ALA A 73 19.65 -2.57 -8.02
N THR A 74 18.36 -2.44 -8.35
CA THR A 74 17.90 -1.85 -9.63
C THR A 74 17.55 -0.38 -9.49
N LEU A 75 16.89 -0.01 -8.38
CA LEU A 75 16.48 1.38 -8.17
C LEU A 75 17.62 2.18 -7.53
N PRO A 76 17.88 3.39 -8.03
CA PRO A 76 18.92 4.23 -7.47
C PRO A 76 18.62 4.60 -6.02
N VAL A 77 19.63 4.61 -5.16
CA VAL A 77 19.55 5.10 -3.77
C VAL A 77 19.79 6.61 -3.75
N CYS A 78 18.99 7.35 -3.01
CA CYS A 78 19.22 8.79 -2.83
C CYS A 78 20.53 9.01 -2.07
N SER A 79 21.57 9.45 -2.77
CA SER A 79 22.89 9.70 -2.20
C SER A 79 22.89 10.73 -1.04
N VAL A 80 21.85 11.59 -0.98
CA VAL A 80 21.72 12.64 0.04
C VAL A 80 21.00 12.15 1.29
N ARG A 81 20.04 11.22 1.15
CA ARG A 81 19.21 10.74 2.28
C ARG A 81 19.48 9.30 2.67
N GLY A 82 20.22 8.53 1.88
CA GLY A 82 20.47 7.10 2.10
C GLY A 82 19.21 6.23 2.03
N VAL A 83 18.09 6.79 1.55
CA VAL A 83 16.77 6.14 1.55
C VAL A 83 16.48 5.58 0.15
N ALA A 84 15.80 4.47 0.05
CA ALA A 84 15.27 3.96 -1.20
C ALA A 84 14.30 4.98 -1.81
N TYR A 85 14.25 5.02 -3.14
CA TYR A 85 13.43 5.99 -3.86
C TYR A 85 11.95 5.67 -3.90
N SER A 86 11.51 4.56 -3.34
CA SER A 86 10.11 4.20 -3.28
C SER A 86 9.81 3.37 -2.03
N THR A 87 8.70 3.69 -1.40
CA THR A 87 8.07 2.87 -0.37
C THR A 87 7.06 1.95 -1.02
N PHE A 88 6.61 0.91 -0.34
CA PHE A 88 5.60 0.03 -0.91
C PHE A 88 4.76 -0.71 0.15
N THR A 89 3.57 -1.08 -0.27
CA THR A 89 2.67 -1.96 0.44
C THR A 89 2.20 -3.05 -0.50
N ILE A 90 2.29 -4.31 -0.07
CA ILE A 90 1.84 -5.47 -0.84
C ILE A 90 0.71 -6.15 -0.09
N ILE A 91 -0.36 -6.47 -0.80
CA ILE A 91 -1.41 -7.38 -0.35
C ILE A 91 -1.41 -8.56 -1.31
N HIS A 92 -0.93 -9.70 -0.85
CA HIS A 92 -0.93 -10.94 -1.62
C HIS A 92 -2.06 -11.84 -1.11
N LEU A 93 -3.13 -11.92 -1.90
CA LEU A 93 -4.24 -12.81 -1.63
C LEU A 93 -3.90 -14.19 -2.19
N ILE A 94 -3.92 -15.21 -1.34
CA ILE A 94 -3.52 -16.59 -1.68
C ILE A 94 -4.73 -17.49 -1.54
N ASP A 95 -5.09 -18.16 -2.62
CA ASP A 95 -6.19 -19.15 -2.70
C ASP A 95 -7.53 -18.65 -2.17
N ASN A 96 -7.77 -17.34 -2.18
CA ASN A 96 -8.93 -16.69 -1.56
C ASN A 96 -9.13 -17.07 -0.07
N LYS A 97 -8.06 -17.48 0.62
CA LYS A 97 -8.11 -17.94 2.03
C LYS A 97 -7.20 -17.15 2.94
N THR A 98 -6.11 -16.64 2.41
CA THR A 98 -5.06 -15.98 3.20
C THR A 98 -4.66 -14.67 2.54
N ALA A 99 -4.44 -13.64 3.34
CA ALA A 99 -3.77 -12.42 2.93
C ALA A 99 -2.38 -12.37 3.57
N GLU A 100 -1.34 -12.26 2.77
CA GLU A 100 -0.01 -11.90 3.19
C GLU A 100 0.17 -10.40 2.97
N LEU A 101 0.41 -9.67 4.05
CA LEU A 101 0.61 -8.21 4.03
C LEU A 101 2.08 -7.92 4.23
N ILE A 102 2.64 -7.06 3.38
CA ILE A 102 4.04 -6.68 3.43
C ILE A 102 4.12 -5.16 3.28
N GLN A 103 4.77 -4.51 4.23
CA GLN A 103 4.74 -3.06 4.34
C GLN A 103 6.15 -2.51 4.55
N PHE A 104 6.54 -1.57 3.71
CA PHE A 104 7.80 -0.87 3.78
C PHE A 104 7.55 0.64 3.72
N ASP A 105 7.72 1.31 4.86
CA ASP A 105 7.72 2.77 5.04
C ASP A 105 6.46 3.49 4.52
N ASN A 106 5.35 2.77 4.38
CA ASN A 106 4.00 3.29 4.16
C ASN A 106 3.17 3.21 5.45
N PRO A 107 2.08 3.98 5.59
CA PRO A 107 1.13 3.79 6.67
C PRO A 107 0.63 2.34 6.72
N HIS A 108 0.58 1.77 7.93
CA HIS A 108 0.16 0.38 8.08
C HIS A 108 -1.27 0.18 7.60
N ILE A 109 -1.51 -0.93 6.91
CA ILE A 109 -2.83 -1.32 6.40
C ILE A 109 -3.84 -1.30 7.55
N ILE A 110 -5.02 -0.74 7.28
CA ILE A 110 -6.17 -0.84 8.17
C ILE A 110 -6.97 -2.07 7.75
N LEU A 111 -7.25 -2.95 8.69
CA LEU A 111 -8.17 -4.07 8.48
C LEU A 111 -9.45 -3.81 9.29
N ILE A 112 -10.58 -3.77 8.60
CA ILE A 112 -11.89 -3.74 9.23
C ILE A 112 -12.49 -5.14 9.10
N ARG A 113 -12.84 -5.74 10.23
CA ARG A 113 -13.41 -7.08 10.36
C ARG A 113 -14.60 -7.05 11.29
N ASN A 114 -15.73 -7.59 10.87
CA ASN A 114 -16.99 -7.51 11.64
C ASN A 114 -17.35 -6.07 12.06
N GLU A 115 -17.16 -5.13 11.14
CA GLU A 115 -17.43 -3.70 11.36
C GLU A 115 -16.55 -3.02 12.42
N GLU A 116 -15.47 -3.67 12.85
CA GLU A 116 -14.50 -3.14 13.82
C GLU A 116 -13.08 -3.11 13.25
N VAL A 117 -12.28 -2.13 13.69
CA VAL A 117 -10.85 -2.08 13.36
C VAL A 117 -10.16 -3.26 14.04
N TYR A 118 -9.59 -4.15 13.23
CA TYR A 118 -8.92 -5.35 13.71
C TYR A 118 -7.40 -5.14 13.76
N ASN A 119 -6.83 -5.32 14.95
CA ASN A 119 -5.39 -5.30 15.15
C ASN A 119 -4.81 -6.70 14.85
N TYR A 120 -4.06 -6.79 13.78
CA TYR A 120 -3.41 -8.02 13.35
C TYR A 120 -1.94 -8.06 13.81
N PRO A 121 -1.38 -9.27 14.07
CA PRO A 121 0.02 -9.40 14.47
C PRO A 121 0.95 -9.08 13.28
N GLU A 122 2.04 -8.39 13.57
CA GLU A 122 3.08 -8.04 12.60
C GLU A 122 4.42 -8.62 13.05
N THR A 123 5.20 -9.09 12.09
CA THR A 123 6.57 -9.52 12.29
C THR A 123 7.49 -8.54 11.57
N GLU A 124 8.43 -7.98 12.31
CA GLU A 124 9.45 -7.11 11.75
C GLU A 124 10.58 -7.94 11.15
N MET A 125 10.99 -7.60 9.94
CA MET A 125 12.06 -8.24 9.18
C MET A 125 13.05 -7.19 8.68
N SER A 126 14.33 -7.53 8.65
CA SER A 126 15.34 -6.69 8.01
C SER A 126 15.83 -7.34 6.71
N ILE A 127 15.56 -6.70 5.58
CA ILE A 127 15.97 -7.17 4.26
C ILE A 127 16.75 -6.04 3.56
N GLY A 128 18.00 -6.29 3.22
CA GLY A 128 18.85 -5.29 2.58
C GLY A 128 19.04 -4.01 3.41
N GLY A 129 19.01 -4.11 4.75
CA GLY A 129 19.11 -2.97 5.67
C GLY A 129 17.83 -2.16 5.82
N LYS A 130 16.70 -2.64 5.28
CA LYS A 130 15.37 -2.02 5.38
C LYS A 130 14.50 -2.78 6.36
N GLN A 131 13.76 -2.04 7.19
CA GLN A 131 12.73 -2.61 8.06
C GLN A 131 11.45 -2.84 7.27
N ILE A 132 10.98 -4.08 7.24
CA ILE A 132 9.78 -4.51 6.55
C ILE A 132 8.88 -5.18 7.56
N TYR A 133 7.61 -4.87 7.53
CA TYR A 133 6.60 -5.50 8.37
C TYR A 133 5.81 -6.52 7.54
N LYS A 134 5.73 -7.74 8.06
CA LYS A 134 5.01 -8.85 7.44
C LYS A 134 3.91 -9.35 8.36
N SER A 135 2.74 -9.62 7.78
CA SER A 135 1.61 -10.26 8.45
C SER A 135 1.00 -11.31 7.56
N VAL A 136 0.52 -12.38 8.17
CA VAL A 136 -0.24 -13.43 7.48
C VAL A 136 -1.59 -13.56 8.17
N ILE A 137 -2.66 -13.30 7.43
CA ILE A 137 -4.02 -13.19 7.95
C ILE A 137 -4.90 -14.18 7.22
N ARG A 138 -5.62 -15.04 7.98
CA ARG A 138 -6.69 -15.84 7.41
C ARG A 138 -7.86 -14.93 7.08
N LEU A 139 -8.29 -14.94 5.82
CA LEU A 139 -9.41 -14.14 5.34
C LEU A 139 -10.72 -14.58 5.99
N GLN A 140 -11.56 -13.61 6.27
CA GLN A 140 -12.95 -13.80 6.67
C GLN A 140 -13.86 -13.05 5.70
N GLU A 141 -15.10 -13.46 5.65
CA GLU A 141 -16.11 -12.79 4.84
C GLU A 141 -16.30 -11.35 5.32
N ASN A 142 -16.40 -10.43 4.38
CA ASN A 142 -16.52 -8.98 4.61
C ASN A 142 -15.29 -8.30 5.25
N ASP A 143 -14.12 -8.94 5.24
CA ASP A 143 -12.88 -8.24 5.57
C ASP A 143 -12.64 -7.09 4.58
N ILE A 144 -12.31 -5.90 5.10
CA ILE A 144 -11.95 -4.73 4.30
C ILE A 144 -10.52 -4.35 4.62
N PHE A 145 -9.62 -4.46 3.64
CA PHE A 145 -8.23 -4.02 3.72
C PHE A 145 -8.10 -2.65 3.07
N ILE A 146 -7.52 -1.69 3.79
CA ILE A 146 -7.28 -0.34 3.30
C ILE A 146 -5.78 -0.05 3.36
N ALA A 147 -5.17 0.05 2.19
CA ALA A 147 -3.78 0.49 2.03
C ALA A 147 -3.75 1.92 1.51
N MET A 148 -2.81 2.72 1.99
CA MET A 148 -2.65 4.11 1.60
C MET A 148 -1.17 4.50 1.56
N SER A 149 -0.82 5.49 0.73
CA SER A 149 0.45 6.20 0.80
C SER A 149 0.43 7.27 1.89
N ASP A 150 1.58 7.87 2.18
CA ASP A 150 1.71 8.93 3.18
C ASP A 150 0.94 10.21 2.82
N GLY A 151 0.63 10.41 1.55
CA GLY A 151 -0.19 11.52 1.08
C GLY A 151 -1.58 11.55 1.73
N CYS A 152 -2.14 10.40 2.10
CA CYS A 152 -3.45 10.33 2.73
C CYS A 152 -3.45 10.89 4.18
N PRO A 153 -2.57 10.47 5.10
CA PRO A 153 -2.43 11.11 6.42
C PRO A 153 -2.00 12.57 6.36
N HIS A 154 -1.25 12.96 5.34
CA HIS A 154 -0.80 14.34 5.16
C HIS A 154 -1.83 15.24 4.49
N ALA A 155 -2.98 14.71 4.06
CA ALA A 155 -4.02 15.50 3.43
C ALA A 155 -4.51 16.64 4.33
N GLY A 156 -4.67 17.82 3.75
CA GLY A 156 -5.21 19.00 4.43
C GLY A 156 -4.30 19.66 5.45
N ILE A 157 -3.02 19.28 5.56
CA ILE A 157 -2.06 19.92 6.46
C ILE A 157 -1.98 21.42 6.17
N GLY A 158 -2.12 22.24 7.23
CA GLY A 158 -2.03 23.69 7.15
C GLY A 158 -3.27 24.40 6.57
N ILE A 159 -4.27 23.66 6.10
CA ILE A 159 -5.52 24.20 5.54
C ILE A 159 -6.73 23.75 6.38
N ALA A 160 -7.01 22.45 6.40
CA ALA A 160 -8.14 21.88 7.15
C ALA A 160 -7.71 21.24 8.47
N TYR A 161 -6.51 20.73 8.52
CA TYR A 161 -5.94 20.05 9.69
C TYR A 161 -4.55 20.61 10.01
N ASN A 162 -4.30 20.97 11.29
CA ASN A 162 -2.99 21.48 11.71
C ASN A 162 -1.85 20.45 11.52
N PHE A 163 -2.15 19.16 11.72
CA PHE A 163 -1.18 18.07 11.74
C PHE A 163 -1.51 16.93 10.76
N GLY A 164 -2.40 17.19 9.80
CA GLY A 164 -2.90 16.17 8.89
C GLY A 164 -3.97 15.29 9.52
N TRP A 165 -4.32 14.21 8.83
CA TRP A 165 -5.33 13.25 9.23
C TRP A 165 -4.65 11.98 9.74
N LYS A 166 -4.68 11.75 11.03
CA LYS A 166 -3.99 10.60 11.62
C LYS A 166 -4.57 9.27 11.10
N ARG A 167 -3.70 8.26 10.97
CA ARG A 167 -4.12 6.92 10.54
C ARG A 167 -5.32 6.38 11.34
N ASP A 168 -5.32 6.60 12.66
CA ASP A 168 -6.39 6.11 13.53
C ASP A 168 -7.71 6.84 13.28
N ASP A 169 -7.67 8.16 13.00
CA ASP A 169 -8.87 8.92 12.63
C ASP A 169 -9.41 8.42 11.27
N ILE A 170 -8.51 8.07 10.32
CA ILE A 170 -8.89 7.43 9.06
C ILE A 170 -9.53 6.08 9.32
N ALA A 171 -8.97 5.27 10.23
CA ALA A 171 -9.51 3.96 10.57
C ALA A 171 -10.93 4.06 11.15
N GLU A 172 -11.15 4.98 12.10
CA GLU A 172 -12.48 5.24 12.67
C GLU A 172 -13.48 5.72 11.62
N PHE A 173 -13.06 6.64 10.74
CA PHE A 173 -13.90 7.11 9.64
C PHE A 173 -14.31 5.98 8.71
N MET A 174 -13.35 5.18 8.24
CA MET A 174 -13.62 4.06 7.34
C MET A 174 -14.44 2.95 8.01
N GLN A 175 -14.22 2.71 9.31
CA GLN A 175 -15.04 1.80 10.12
C GLN A 175 -16.51 2.24 10.12
N SER A 176 -16.79 3.52 10.24
CA SER A 176 -18.16 4.06 10.23
C SER A 176 -18.90 3.80 8.92
N LEU A 177 -18.17 3.57 7.83
CA LEU A 177 -18.73 3.28 6.49
C LEU A 177 -18.95 1.78 6.24
N ALA A 178 -18.32 0.90 7.03
CA ALA A 178 -18.37 -0.55 6.82
C ALA A 178 -19.80 -1.12 6.78
N PRO A 179 -20.74 -0.70 7.67
CA PRO A 179 -22.12 -1.22 7.64
C PRO A 179 -22.90 -0.87 6.38
N ALA A 180 -22.48 0.13 5.62
CA ALA A 180 -23.18 0.58 4.41
C ALA A 180 -23.00 -0.36 3.20
N GLY A 181 -22.06 -1.33 3.27
CA GLY A 181 -21.83 -2.30 2.20
C GLY A 181 -21.35 -1.67 0.89
N TYR A 182 -20.62 -0.57 0.95
CA TYR A 182 -20.05 0.08 -0.23
C TYR A 182 -19.03 -0.80 -0.93
N THR A 183 -18.95 -0.67 -2.26
CA THR A 183 -17.88 -1.31 -3.05
C THR A 183 -16.50 -0.72 -2.71
N ALA A 184 -15.43 -1.49 -2.92
CA ALA A 184 -14.07 -1.01 -2.73
C ALA A 184 -13.77 0.26 -3.52
N LYS A 185 -14.29 0.37 -4.75
CA LYS A 185 -14.20 1.58 -5.57
C LYS A 185 -14.88 2.79 -4.92
N THR A 186 -16.05 2.59 -4.33
CA THR A 186 -16.77 3.67 -3.63
C THR A 186 -16.02 4.10 -2.39
N LEU A 187 -15.56 3.14 -1.56
CA LEU A 187 -14.77 3.41 -0.36
C LEU A 187 -13.48 4.17 -0.68
N SER A 188 -12.73 3.75 -1.71
CA SER A 188 -11.53 4.45 -2.14
C SER A 188 -11.80 5.87 -2.65
N THR A 189 -12.97 6.11 -3.26
CA THR A 189 -13.37 7.45 -3.71
C THR A 189 -13.81 8.36 -2.56
N ILE A 190 -14.40 7.80 -1.50
CA ILE A 190 -14.81 8.56 -0.31
C ILE A 190 -13.60 8.96 0.53
N LEU A 191 -12.59 8.07 0.62
CA LEU A 191 -11.39 8.31 1.41
C LEU A 191 -10.53 9.45 0.84
N VAL A 192 -10.55 9.66 -0.46
CA VAL A 192 -9.67 10.56 -1.20
C VAL A 192 -10.45 11.75 -1.77
#